data_a24d109f2135eacace6991b7943ce407
#
_entry.id   a24d109f2135eacace6991b7943ce407
#
_cell.length_a   1.000
_cell.length_b   1.000
_cell.length_c   1.000
_cell.angle_alpha   90.00
_cell.angle_beta   90.00
_cell.angle_gamma   90.00
#
_symmetry.space_group_name_H-M   'P 1'
#
loop_
_entity.id
_entity.type
_entity.pdbx_description
1 polymer ?
#
loop_
_entity_poly.entity_id
_entity_poly.type
_entity_poly.pdbx_seq_one_letter_code
_entity_poly.pdbx_strand_id
1 'polypeptide(L)'
;MEWMIRDWVNWKWLSGDHIVEQHVHNIDVFLWMSGYKIAKATGFGSRHRRITGDQYDNFSIDFEMENGVHLHSMCRQINGCSSNISEFIQGTKGSWNSATREIKDLQGNVIWKYDDAAAQAEFKQHNPYVLEHVDWVNHIRKGTGYEEASECAISCLAAIMGRESAYKGSTITWDEISKSDLDYMPEKLELGPMDMSAPLFQLETPGK
;
A
#
# COMPACT_ATOMS: atom_id res chain seq x y z
N MET A 1 -13.15 20.67 -11.43
CA MET A 1 -13.45 19.46 -10.59
C MET A 1 -13.89 18.26 -11.42
N GLU A 2 -14.82 18.35 -12.37
CA GLU A 2 -15.24 17.20 -13.21
C GLU A 2 -14.04 16.45 -13.83
N TRP A 3 -13.08 17.21 -14.38
CA TRP A 3 -11.86 16.64 -14.94
C TRP A 3 -11.01 15.92 -13.89
N MET A 4 -10.88 16.47 -12.67
CA MET A 4 -10.16 15.80 -11.57
C MET A 4 -10.84 14.51 -11.15
N ILE A 5 -12.18 14.49 -11.10
CA ILE A 5 -12.92 13.26 -10.76
C ILE A 5 -12.71 12.17 -11.81
N ARG A 6 -12.66 12.52 -13.09
CA ARG A 6 -12.36 11.56 -14.17
C ARG A 6 -10.93 11.02 -14.11
N ASP A 7 -10.00 11.84 -13.63
CA ASP A 7 -8.57 11.53 -13.51
C ASP A 7 -8.15 11.41 -12.04
N TRP A 8 -9.05 10.90 -11.22
CA TRP A 8 -8.96 10.87 -9.75
C TRP A 8 -7.65 10.25 -9.23
N VAL A 9 -7.14 9.26 -9.92
CA VAL A 9 -5.92 8.53 -9.55
C VAL A 9 -4.67 9.42 -9.50
N ASN A 10 -4.69 10.58 -10.14
CA ASN A 10 -3.57 11.51 -10.22
C ASN A 10 -3.60 12.61 -9.14
N TRP A 11 -4.59 12.61 -8.25
CA TRP A 11 -4.77 13.66 -7.25
C TRP A 11 -4.71 13.11 -5.83
N LYS A 12 -3.80 13.64 -5.00
CA LYS A 12 -3.61 13.18 -3.61
C LYS A 12 -4.89 13.18 -2.78
N TRP A 13 -5.68 14.23 -2.89
CA TRP A 13 -6.91 14.35 -2.12
C TRP A 13 -7.99 13.32 -2.49
N LEU A 14 -7.93 12.76 -3.70
CA LEU A 14 -8.88 11.73 -4.18
C LEU A 14 -8.35 10.30 -3.97
N SER A 15 -7.09 10.06 -4.30
CA SER A 15 -6.52 8.70 -4.31
C SER A 15 -5.61 8.44 -3.13
N GLY A 16 -5.12 9.48 -2.44
CA GLY A 16 -4.10 9.32 -1.42
C GLY A 16 -2.68 9.14 -1.97
N ASP A 17 -2.50 9.20 -3.30
CA ASP A 17 -1.30 8.81 -4.04
C ASP A 17 -1.22 7.30 -4.32
N HIS A 18 -0.45 6.88 -5.36
CA HIS A 18 -0.40 5.47 -5.77
C HIS A 18 0.18 4.53 -4.70
N ILE A 19 0.96 5.05 -3.76
CA ILE A 19 1.41 4.28 -2.60
C ILE A 19 0.24 3.89 -1.68
N VAL A 20 -0.80 4.72 -1.61
CA VAL A 20 -1.99 4.50 -0.76
C VAL A 20 -3.08 3.76 -1.53
N GLU A 21 -3.42 4.19 -2.76
CA GLU A 21 -4.54 3.61 -3.51
C GLU A 21 -4.22 2.22 -4.09
N GLN A 22 -2.93 1.92 -4.36
CA GLN A 22 -2.54 0.68 -5.00
C GLN A 22 -1.51 -0.11 -4.19
N HIS A 23 -0.41 0.51 -3.78
CA HIS A 23 0.69 -0.22 -3.15
C HIS A 23 0.42 -0.61 -1.69
N VAL A 24 -0.63 -0.08 -1.10
CA VAL A 24 -1.14 -0.50 0.21
C VAL A 24 -1.32 -2.01 0.29
N HIS A 25 -1.71 -2.67 -0.79
CA HIS A 25 -1.87 -4.13 -0.83
C HIS A 25 -0.60 -4.88 -0.45
N ASN A 26 0.56 -4.44 -0.95
CA ASN A 26 1.85 -5.09 -0.62
C ASN A 26 2.28 -4.81 0.83
N ILE A 27 1.99 -3.61 1.34
CA ILE A 27 2.25 -3.24 2.74
C ILE A 27 1.36 -4.10 3.65
N ASP A 28 0.08 -4.22 3.31
CA ASP A 28 -0.91 -4.99 4.04
C ASP A 28 -0.53 -6.47 4.15
N VAL A 29 -0.12 -7.10 3.05
CA VAL A 29 0.36 -8.49 3.06
C VAL A 29 1.47 -8.71 4.09
N PHE A 30 2.43 -7.79 4.18
CA PHE A 30 3.50 -7.92 5.16
C PHE A 30 2.97 -7.76 6.60
N LEU A 31 2.13 -6.76 6.85
CA LEU A 31 1.56 -6.50 8.17
C LEU A 31 0.66 -7.67 8.62
N TRP A 32 -0.18 -8.18 7.72
CA TRP A 32 -1.02 -9.34 7.97
C TRP A 32 -0.20 -10.60 8.30
N MET A 33 0.82 -10.92 7.49
CA MET A 33 1.64 -12.12 7.70
C MET A 33 2.52 -12.05 8.93
N SER A 34 3.04 -10.88 9.27
CA SER A 34 3.97 -10.70 10.39
C SER A 34 3.26 -10.44 11.72
N GLY A 35 2.12 -9.77 11.70
CA GLY A 35 1.46 -9.23 12.88
C GLY A 35 2.27 -8.15 13.59
N TYR A 36 3.29 -7.57 12.91
CA TYR A 36 4.19 -6.58 13.51
C TYR A 36 3.59 -5.19 13.48
N LYS A 37 3.97 -4.37 14.44
CA LYS A 37 3.57 -2.96 14.55
C LYS A 37 4.69 -2.07 14.04
N ILE A 38 4.31 -1.05 13.26
CA ILE A 38 5.24 -0.07 12.72
C ILE A 38 5.57 0.96 13.79
N ALA A 39 6.86 1.25 13.97
CA ALA A 39 7.34 2.32 14.85
C ALA A 39 7.53 3.63 14.08
N LYS A 40 8.17 3.57 12.92
CA LYS A 40 8.46 4.75 12.09
C LYS A 40 8.67 4.38 10.62
N ALA A 41 8.63 5.40 9.75
CA ALA A 41 8.95 5.29 8.34
C ALA A 41 9.94 6.37 7.92
N THR A 42 10.89 6.01 7.05
CA THR A 42 11.79 6.93 6.36
C THR A 42 11.64 6.72 4.87
N GLY A 43 11.16 7.74 4.17
CA GLY A 43 10.77 7.63 2.78
C GLY A 43 11.54 8.53 1.83
N PHE A 44 11.73 8.01 0.63
CA PHE A 44 12.21 8.73 -0.55
C PHE A 44 11.18 8.60 -1.65
N GLY A 45 11.02 9.64 -2.44
CA GLY A 45 10.14 9.65 -3.59
C GLY A 45 10.42 10.80 -4.52
N SER A 46 9.90 10.72 -5.71
CA SER A 46 10.03 11.80 -6.68
C SER A 46 8.94 11.75 -7.74
N ARG A 47 8.78 12.85 -8.45
CA ARG A 47 8.03 12.94 -9.68
C ARG A 47 9.00 12.98 -10.85
N HIS A 48 9.01 11.93 -11.66
CA HIS A 48 9.98 11.75 -12.71
C HIS A 48 9.39 11.89 -14.11
N ARG A 49 8.25 11.26 -14.37
CA ARG A 49 7.58 11.25 -15.67
C ARG A 49 6.12 11.64 -15.65
N ARG A 50 5.49 11.68 -14.51
CA ARG A 50 4.07 12.06 -14.40
C ARG A 50 3.92 13.54 -14.77
N ILE A 51 3.05 13.83 -15.72
CA ILE A 51 2.81 15.20 -16.25
C ILE A 51 1.49 15.80 -15.75
N THR A 52 0.62 14.99 -15.14
CA THR A 52 -0.69 15.41 -14.61
C THR A 52 -0.78 15.13 -13.12
N GLY A 53 -1.64 15.89 -12.43
CA GLY A 53 -1.86 15.74 -11.01
C GLY A 53 -0.77 16.35 -10.14
N ASP A 54 -0.83 16.05 -8.84
CA ASP A 54 0.01 16.60 -7.79
C ASP A 54 0.81 15.52 -7.02
N GLN A 55 1.00 14.34 -7.64
CA GLN A 55 1.59 13.18 -7.00
C GLN A 55 3.01 12.89 -7.47
N TYR A 56 3.77 12.21 -6.63
CA TYR A 56 4.97 11.50 -7.03
C TYR A 56 4.62 10.29 -7.92
N ASP A 57 5.59 9.77 -8.65
CA ASP A 57 5.41 8.57 -9.48
C ASP A 57 6.28 7.39 -9.05
N ASN A 58 7.06 7.57 -8.00
CA ASN A 58 7.85 6.51 -7.38
C ASN A 58 8.09 6.79 -5.90
N PHE A 59 8.17 5.72 -5.10
CA PHE A 59 8.50 5.75 -3.68
C PHE A 59 9.46 4.61 -3.33
N SER A 60 10.31 4.87 -2.35
CA SER A 60 11.15 3.89 -1.66
C SER A 60 11.09 4.20 -0.18
N ILE A 61 10.43 3.34 0.59
CA ILE A 61 10.16 3.57 2.00
C ILE A 61 10.79 2.45 2.81
N ASP A 62 11.47 2.81 3.87
CA ASP A 62 11.90 1.91 4.93
C ASP A 62 10.99 2.08 6.14
N PHE A 63 10.20 1.05 6.44
CA PHE A 63 9.40 0.97 7.65
C PHE A 63 10.18 0.16 8.69
N GLU A 64 10.44 0.76 9.85
CA GLU A 64 11.01 0.08 11.01
C GLU A 64 9.88 -0.34 11.95
N MET A 65 9.85 -1.63 12.28
CA MET A 65 8.88 -2.20 13.22
C MET A 65 9.35 -1.98 14.66
N GLU A 66 8.42 -2.04 15.64
CA GLU A 66 8.74 -1.91 17.07
C GLU A 66 9.79 -2.93 17.57
N ASN A 67 9.88 -4.09 16.91
CA ASN A 67 10.84 -5.16 17.22
C ASN A 67 12.16 -5.06 16.44
N GLY A 68 12.38 -3.98 15.69
CA GLY A 68 13.61 -3.75 14.92
C GLY A 68 13.67 -4.48 13.56
N VAL A 69 12.57 -5.12 13.13
CA VAL A 69 12.48 -5.66 11.75
C VAL A 69 12.21 -4.52 10.77
N HIS A 70 12.73 -4.62 9.56
CA HIS A 70 12.55 -3.63 8.51
C HIS A 70 11.71 -4.19 7.36
N LEU A 71 10.81 -3.36 6.83
CA LEU A 71 10.11 -3.57 5.57
C LEU A 71 10.59 -2.52 4.57
N HIS A 72 11.34 -2.95 3.55
CA HIS A 72 11.67 -2.10 2.40
C HIS A 72 10.56 -2.18 1.36
N SER A 73 9.83 -1.09 1.22
CA SER A 73 8.67 -0.96 0.34
C SER A 73 9.04 -0.05 -0.83
N MET A 74 8.97 -0.58 -2.06
CA MET A 74 9.30 0.17 -3.27
C MET A 74 8.16 0.07 -4.28
N CYS A 75 7.69 1.19 -4.78
CA CYS A 75 6.69 1.21 -5.83
C CYS A 75 6.92 2.32 -6.84
N ARG A 76 6.40 2.13 -8.05
CA ARG A 76 6.37 3.15 -9.09
C ARG A 76 5.15 2.94 -10.00
N GLN A 77 4.64 4.05 -10.51
CA GLN A 77 3.56 4.08 -11.49
C GLN A 77 4.03 4.88 -12.70
N ILE A 78 4.93 4.28 -13.48
CA ILE A 78 5.57 4.89 -14.65
C ILE A 78 5.40 3.96 -15.85
N ASN A 79 4.76 4.46 -16.90
CA ASN A 79 4.52 3.71 -18.13
C ASN A 79 5.85 3.32 -18.81
N GLY A 80 5.89 2.09 -19.35
CA GLY A 80 7.05 1.57 -20.08
C GLY A 80 8.21 1.08 -19.20
N CYS A 81 8.02 1.02 -17.88
CA CYS A 81 8.97 0.41 -16.96
C CYS A 81 8.67 -1.08 -16.75
N SER A 82 9.70 -1.85 -16.34
CA SER A 82 9.50 -3.22 -15.89
C SER A 82 8.56 -3.24 -14.67
N SER A 83 7.66 -4.22 -14.62
CA SER A 83 6.73 -4.43 -13.51
C SER A 83 7.11 -5.68 -12.74
N ASN A 84 7.09 -5.58 -11.42
CA ASN A 84 7.22 -6.70 -10.50
C ASN A 84 6.33 -6.41 -9.29
N ILE A 85 5.19 -7.10 -9.21
CA ILE A 85 4.27 -7.00 -8.06
C ILE A 85 4.47 -8.28 -7.28
N SER A 86 5.22 -8.20 -6.20
CA SER A 86 5.54 -9.34 -5.37
C SER A 86 6.07 -8.91 -4.00
N GLU A 87 5.98 -9.81 -3.05
CA GLU A 87 6.55 -9.71 -1.72
C GLU A 87 7.62 -10.78 -1.53
N PHE A 88 8.66 -10.44 -0.79
CA PHE A 88 9.70 -11.36 -0.37
C PHE A 88 9.95 -11.17 1.13
N ILE A 89 9.70 -12.21 1.90
CA ILE A 89 9.92 -12.22 3.35
C ILE A 89 11.07 -13.16 3.67
N GLN A 90 12.06 -12.66 4.38
CA GLN A 90 13.18 -13.43 4.90
C GLN A 90 13.09 -13.52 6.41
N GLY A 91 13.01 -14.74 6.91
CA GLY A 91 12.98 -15.05 8.34
C GLY A 91 14.18 -15.87 8.77
N THR A 92 14.26 -16.14 10.07
CA THR A 92 15.35 -16.92 10.69
C THR A 92 15.31 -18.42 10.36
N LYS A 93 14.22 -18.92 9.77
CA LYS A 93 14.04 -20.33 9.42
C LYS A 93 13.92 -20.57 7.92
N GLY A 94 13.82 -19.51 7.11
CA GLY A 94 13.65 -19.62 5.68
C GLY A 94 13.09 -18.34 5.08
N SER A 95 12.58 -18.44 3.86
CA SER A 95 12.03 -17.31 3.12
C SER A 95 10.72 -17.67 2.42
N TRP A 96 9.87 -16.68 2.24
CA TRP A 96 8.66 -16.76 1.41
C TRP A 96 8.76 -15.79 0.24
N ASN A 97 8.27 -16.21 -0.92
CA ASN A 97 8.22 -15.39 -2.13
C ASN A 97 6.84 -15.54 -2.78
N SER A 98 6.10 -14.44 -2.87
CA SER A 98 4.75 -14.45 -3.46
C SER A 98 4.76 -14.72 -4.96
N ALA A 99 5.78 -14.29 -5.69
CA ALA A 99 5.87 -14.51 -7.14
C ALA A 99 5.99 -15.98 -7.52
N THR A 100 6.71 -16.79 -6.71
CA THR A 100 6.82 -18.25 -6.90
C THR A 100 5.81 -19.03 -6.07
N ARG A 101 5.19 -18.37 -5.08
CA ARG A 101 4.26 -18.95 -4.09
C ARG A 101 4.88 -20.12 -3.34
N GLU A 102 6.16 -19.94 -2.93
CA GLU A 102 6.97 -20.96 -2.28
C GLU A 102 7.52 -20.49 -0.95
N ILE A 103 7.62 -21.42 0.01
CA ILE A 103 8.44 -21.27 1.20
C ILE A 103 9.68 -22.16 1.03
N LYS A 104 10.86 -21.59 1.28
CA LYS A 104 12.15 -22.28 1.25
C LYS A 104 12.80 -22.26 2.62
N ASP A 105 13.49 -23.35 2.96
CA ASP A 105 14.37 -23.38 4.13
C ASP A 105 15.65 -22.52 3.92
N LEU A 106 16.53 -22.48 4.92
CA LEU A 106 17.78 -21.73 4.86
C LEU A 106 18.78 -22.33 3.85
N GLN A 107 18.60 -23.58 3.43
CA GLN A 107 19.41 -24.28 2.43
C GLN A 107 18.87 -24.05 1.01
N GLY A 108 17.72 -23.39 0.87
CA GLY A 108 17.08 -23.11 -0.40
C GLY A 108 16.15 -24.22 -0.91
N ASN A 109 15.92 -25.27 -0.13
CA ASN A 109 14.97 -26.31 -0.49
C ASN A 109 13.54 -25.81 -0.35
N VAL A 110 12.67 -26.12 -1.33
CA VAL A 110 11.24 -25.81 -1.25
C VAL A 110 10.60 -26.75 -0.22
N ILE A 111 10.08 -26.17 0.87
CA ILE A 111 9.40 -26.91 1.93
C ILE A 111 7.87 -26.77 1.88
N TRP A 112 7.40 -25.79 1.14
CA TRP A 112 5.98 -25.58 0.84
C TRP A 112 5.80 -24.84 -0.47
N LYS A 113 4.74 -25.18 -1.20
CA LYS A 113 4.32 -24.50 -2.41
C LYS A 113 2.80 -24.48 -2.49
N TYR A 114 2.25 -23.36 -2.93
CA TYR A 114 0.80 -23.25 -3.16
C TYR A 114 0.36 -24.21 -4.28
N ASP A 115 -0.71 -24.94 -4.03
CA ASP A 115 -1.27 -25.90 -4.98
C ASP A 115 -2.55 -25.33 -5.63
N ASP A 116 -2.40 -24.79 -6.83
CA ASP A 116 -3.53 -24.26 -7.62
C ASP A 116 -4.55 -25.35 -7.96
N ALA A 117 -4.11 -26.60 -8.17
CA ALA A 117 -5.00 -27.69 -8.52
C ALA A 117 -5.88 -28.11 -7.34
N ALA A 118 -5.32 -28.12 -6.13
CA ALA A 118 -6.08 -28.37 -4.91
C ALA A 118 -7.11 -27.27 -4.66
N ALA A 119 -6.72 -25.99 -4.80
CA ALA A 119 -7.64 -24.86 -4.67
C ALA A 119 -8.78 -24.92 -5.71
N GLN A 120 -8.46 -25.23 -6.96
CA GLN A 120 -9.48 -25.40 -8.01
C GLN A 120 -10.42 -26.57 -7.73
N ALA A 121 -9.90 -27.67 -7.17
CA ALA A 121 -10.73 -28.82 -6.81
C ALA A 121 -11.70 -28.52 -5.67
N GLU A 122 -11.23 -27.79 -4.65
CA GLU A 122 -12.01 -27.44 -3.46
C GLU A 122 -13.06 -26.36 -3.74
N PHE A 123 -12.63 -25.22 -4.31
CA PHE A 123 -13.48 -24.04 -4.49
C PHE A 123 -14.10 -23.94 -5.89
N LYS A 124 -13.82 -24.86 -6.80
CA LYS A 124 -14.21 -24.87 -8.22
C LYS A 124 -13.65 -23.68 -9.02
N GLN A 125 -12.73 -22.96 -8.41
CA GLN A 125 -12.00 -21.84 -9.01
C GLN A 125 -10.88 -21.37 -8.06
N HIS A 126 -9.97 -20.53 -8.58
CA HIS A 126 -8.80 -20.02 -7.85
C HIS A 126 -8.66 -18.49 -7.95
N ASN A 127 -9.68 -17.79 -8.48
CA ASN A 127 -9.65 -16.33 -8.56
C ASN A 127 -9.81 -15.71 -7.15
N PRO A 128 -8.83 -15.00 -6.62
CA PRO A 128 -8.89 -14.43 -5.26
C PRO A 128 -10.06 -13.48 -5.07
N TYR A 129 -10.43 -12.70 -6.10
CA TYR A 129 -11.57 -11.77 -6.03
C TYR A 129 -12.93 -12.48 -5.87
N VAL A 130 -13.01 -13.74 -6.21
CA VAL A 130 -14.22 -14.53 -5.95
C VAL A 130 -14.09 -15.28 -4.63
N LEU A 131 -12.90 -15.75 -4.29
CA LEU A 131 -12.67 -16.46 -3.03
C LEU A 131 -12.94 -15.58 -1.81
N GLU A 132 -12.58 -14.29 -1.84
CA GLU A 132 -12.93 -13.35 -0.77
C GLU A 132 -14.44 -13.25 -0.54
N HIS A 133 -15.23 -13.21 -1.61
CA HIS A 133 -16.69 -13.20 -1.51
C HIS A 133 -17.25 -14.53 -0.99
N VAL A 134 -16.66 -15.66 -1.39
CA VAL A 134 -17.04 -16.98 -0.85
C VAL A 134 -16.80 -17.03 0.64
N ASP A 135 -15.67 -16.54 1.10
CA ASP A 135 -15.33 -16.52 2.53
C ASP A 135 -16.29 -15.60 3.31
N TRP A 136 -16.49 -14.39 2.84
CA TRP A 136 -17.45 -13.45 3.44
C TRP A 136 -18.87 -14.01 3.53
N VAL A 137 -19.39 -14.59 2.45
CA VAL A 137 -20.73 -15.21 2.44
C VAL A 137 -20.79 -16.39 3.42
N ASN A 138 -19.73 -17.17 3.56
CA ASN A 138 -19.67 -18.27 4.52
C ASN A 138 -19.73 -17.76 5.97
N HIS A 139 -19.05 -16.65 6.29
CA HIS A 139 -19.14 -16.00 7.59
C HIS A 139 -20.56 -15.52 7.90
N ILE A 140 -21.23 -14.89 6.92
CA ILE A 140 -22.64 -14.47 7.05
C ILE A 140 -23.54 -15.68 7.33
N ARG A 141 -23.39 -16.76 6.55
CA ARG A 141 -24.21 -17.98 6.72
C ARG A 141 -24.01 -18.69 8.04
N LYS A 142 -22.80 -18.66 8.58
CA LYS A 142 -22.44 -19.25 9.88
C LYS A 142 -22.81 -18.34 11.06
N GLY A 143 -23.16 -17.07 10.81
CA GLY A 143 -23.38 -16.08 11.86
C GLY A 143 -22.10 -15.72 12.64
N THR A 144 -20.92 -15.91 12.02
CA THR A 144 -19.62 -15.55 12.61
C THR A 144 -19.24 -14.14 12.19
N GLY A 145 -18.70 -13.36 13.14
CA GLY A 145 -18.18 -12.04 12.82
C GLY A 145 -16.99 -12.15 11.86
N TYR A 146 -16.87 -11.18 10.96
CA TYR A 146 -15.74 -11.02 10.05
C TYR A 146 -15.47 -9.52 9.94
N GLU A 147 -14.42 -9.06 10.60
CA GLU A 147 -14.09 -7.65 10.70
C GLU A 147 -12.60 -7.47 10.36
N GLU A 148 -12.31 -6.75 9.29
CA GLU A 148 -10.95 -6.44 8.82
C GLU A 148 -10.73 -4.92 8.69
N ALA A 149 -11.72 -4.10 9.06
CA ALA A 149 -11.65 -2.67 8.89
C ALA A 149 -10.50 -2.04 9.70
N SER A 150 -10.23 -2.58 10.88
CA SER A 150 -9.14 -2.10 11.75
C SER A 150 -7.76 -2.37 11.15
N GLU A 151 -7.52 -3.57 10.62
CA GLU A 151 -6.27 -3.93 9.96
C GLU A 151 -6.09 -3.13 8.66
N CYS A 152 -7.15 -3.00 7.87
CA CYS A 152 -7.14 -2.19 6.66
C CYS A 152 -6.82 -0.72 6.96
N ALA A 153 -7.39 -0.15 8.02
CA ALA A 153 -7.09 1.21 8.45
C ALA A 153 -5.62 1.38 8.86
N ILE A 154 -5.03 0.39 9.56
CA ILE A 154 -3.61 0.38 9.91
C ILE A 154 -2.74 0.35 8.66
N SER A 155 -3.05 -0.49 7.69
CA SER A 155 -2.30 -0.61 6.44
C SER A 155 -2.39 0.67 5.59
N CYS A 156 -3.57 1.29 5.53
CA CYS A 156 -3.75 2.60 4.89
C CYS A 156 -2.95 3.69 5.58
N LEU A 157 -2.98 3.74 6.91
CA LEU A 157 -2.22 4.73 7.69
C LEU A 157 -0.71 4.53 7.54
N ALA A 158 -0.24 3.28 7.43
CA ALA A 158 1.15 2.96 7.12
C ALA A 158 1.57 3.52 5.76
N ALA A 159 0.75 3.30 4.73
CA ALA A 159 1.01 3.84 3.39
C ALA A 159 1.04 5.39 3.40
N ILE A 160 0.11 6.03 4.12
CA ILE A 160 0.08 7.48 4.32
C ILE A 160 1.35 7.95 5.04
N MET A 161 1.79 7.27 6.10
CA MET A 161 3.02 7.59 6.82
C MET A 161 4.24 7.55 5.91
N GLY A 162 4.37 6.52 5.09
CA GLY A 162 5.44 6.39 4.10
C GLY A 162 5.39 7.52 3.06
N ARG A 163 4.21 7.85 2.56
CA ARG A 163 3.98 9.00 1.66
C ARG A 163 4.45 10.30 2.31
N GLU A 164 3.93 10.62 3.49
CA GLU A 164 4.28 11.87 4.19
C GLU A 164 5.77 11.96 4.47
N SER A 165 6.41 10.85 4.86
CA SER A 165 7.85 10.80 5.05
C SER A 165 8.62 11.17 3.77
N ALA A 166 8.20 10.62 2.63
CA ALA A 166 8.84 10.92 1.33
C ALA A 166 8.63 12.38 0.90
N TYR A 167 7.43 12.94 1.07
CA TYR A 167 7.15 14.33 0.70
C TYR A 167 7.85 15.33 1.61
N LYS A 168 7.90 15.08 2.93
CA LYS A 168 8.55 15.96 3.90
C LYS A 168 10.06 15.79 3.94
N GLY A 169 10.59 14.69 3.40
CA GLY A 169 12.02 14.37 3.47
C GLY A 169 12.50 14.11 4.89
N SER A 170 11.64 13.59 5.77
CA SER A 170 11.93 13.33 7.18
C SER A 170 11.35 12.00 7.64
N THR A 171 11.96 11.41 8.67
CA THR A 171 11.36 10.25 9.34
C THR A 171 10.08 10.68 10.06
N ILE A 172 9.03 9.86 9.95
CA ILE A 172 7.76 10.04 10.65
C ILE A 172 7.51 8.83 11.54
N THR A 173 7.12 9.08 12.79
CA THR A 173 6.76 8.04 13.74
C THR A 173 5.27 7.67 13.63
N TRP A 174 4.93 6.47 14.11
CA TRP A 174 3.52 6.04 14.19
C TRP A 174 2.69 6.96 15.08
N ASP A 175 3.28 7.44 16.18
CA ASP A 175 2.61 8.37 17.09
C ASP A 175 2.28 9.71 16.41
N GLU A 176 3.20 10.24 15.60
CA GLU A 176 2.97 11.48 14.85
C GLU A 176 1.86 11.30 13.82
N ILE A 177 1.89 10.25 13.00
CA ILE A 177 0.89 10.09 11.93
C ILE A 177 -0.49 9.73 12.48
N SER A 178 -0.57 8.93 13.54
CA SER A 178 -1.83 8.52 14.14
C SER A 178 -2.59 9.64 14.84
N LYS A 179 -1.90 10.73 15.19
CA LYS A 179 -2.46 11.93 15.82
C LYS A 179 -2.55 13.11 14.85
N SER A 180 -2.17 12.89 13.59
CA SER A 180 -2.16 13.96 12.59
C SER A 180 -3.58 14.41 12.24
N ASP A 181 -3.74 15.71 12.07
CA ASP A 181 -4.93 16.37 11.53
C ASP A 181 -4.83 16.59 10.01
N LEU A 182 -4.01 15.78 9.35
CA LEU A 182 -3.74 15.89 7.91
C LEU A 182 -5.04 15.82 7.11
N ASP A 183 -5.31 16.87 6.36
CA ASP A 183 -6.45 16.98 5.46
C ASP A 183 -6.00 17.54 4.11
N TYR A 184 -6.28 16.79 3.05
CA TYR A 184 -6.03 17.19 1.68
C TYR A 184 -7.32 17.60 0.93
N MET A 185 -8.45 17.64 1.63
CA MET A 185 -9.71 18.08 1.00
C MET A 185 -9.60 19.52 0.51
N PRO A 186 -10.02 19.82 -0.71
CA PRO A 186 -10.17 21.19 -1.15
C PRO A 186 -11.17 21.95 -0.26
N GLU A 187 -10.84 23.19 0.11
CA GLU A 187 -11.77 24.06 0.88
C GLU A 187 -13.13 24.20 0.19
N LYS A 188 -13.15 24.08 -1.12
CA LYS A 188 -14.35 24.27 -1.93
C LYS A 188 -14.52 23.13 -2.93
N LEU A 189 -15.58 22.35 -2.78
CA LEU A 189 -15.96 21.29 -3.69
C LEU A 189 -17.03 21.79 -4.68
N GLU A 190 -16.57 22.38 -5.77
CA GLU A 190 -17.47 22.87 -6.84
C GLU A 190 -17.08 22.28 -8.19
N LEU A 191 -18.08 21.99 -9.02
CA LEU A 191 -17.84 21.70 -10.44
C LEU A 191 -17.48 23.00 -11.16
N GLY A 192 -16.44 22.97 -11.98
CA GLY A 192 -16.01 24.11 -12.77
C GLY A 192 -14.48 24.28 -12.82
N PRO A 193 -14.01 25.42 -13.32
CA PRO A 193 -12.59 25.75 -13.34
C PRO A 193 -12.01 25.78 -11.92
N MET A 194 -10.78 25.27 -11.78
CA MET A 194 -10.04 25.28 -10.53
C MET A 194 -8.78 26.12 -10.66
N ASP A 195 -8.40 26.79 -9.59
CA ASP A 195 -7.11 27.48 -9.50
C ASP A 195 -6.00 26.45 -9.24
N MET A 196 -5.33 26.05 -10.28
CA MET A 196 -4.22 25.08 -10.23
C MET A 196 -2.95 25.66 -9.60
N SER A 197 -2.92 26.97 -9.28
CA SER A 197 -1.82 27.59 -8.55
C SER A 197 -1.99 27.49 -7.02
N ALA A 198 -3.14 27.05 -6.56
CA ALA A 198 -3.40 26.86 -5.13
C ALA A 198 -2.39 25.89 -4.50
N PRO A 199 -1.97 26.11 -3.24
CA PRO A 199 -0.97 25.27 -2.57
C PRO A 199 -1.28 23.78 -2.61
N LEU A 200 -2.56 23.40 -2.54
CA LEU A 200 -3.03 22.02 -2.63
C LEU A 200 -2.51 21.27 -3.88
N PHE A 201 -2.31 21.97 -5.00
CA PHE A 201 -1.89 21.38 -6.27
C PHE A 201 -0.39 21.52 -6.55
N GLN A 202 0.33 22.15 -5.64
CA GLN A 202 1.77 22.28 -5.78
C GLN A 202 2.46 21.06 -5.16
N LEU A 203 3.49 20.56 -5.83
CA LEU A 203 4.32 19.52 -5.27
C LEU A 203 5.13 20.07 -4.11
N GLU A 204 5.11 19.37 -2.99
CA GLU A 204 5.98 19.65 -1.87
C GLU A 204 7.44 19.42 -2.27
N THR A 205 8.31 20.30 -1.85
CA THR A 205 9.76 20.13 -2.01
C THR A 205 10.30 19.61 -0.69
N PRO A 206 10.86 18.40 -0.65
CA PRO A 206 11.43 17.85 0.58
C PRO A 206 12.43 18.80 1.24
N GLY A 207 12.34 18.96 2.56
CA GLY A 207 13.27 19.78 3.33
C GLY A 207 13.01 21.29 3.31
N LYS A 208 11.84 21.74 2.87
CA LYS A 208 11.41 23.14 2.99
C LYS A 208 10.35 23.33 4.04
#